data_6a5f8671c61f4247fd8f3a7d979b6e06
#
_entry.id   6a5f8671c61f4247fd8f3a7d979b6e06
#
_cell.length_a   1.000
_cell.length_b   1.000
_cell.length_c   1.000
_cell.angle_alpha   90.00
_cell.angle_beta   90.00
_cell.angle_gamma   90.00
#
_symmetry.space_group_name_H-M   'P 1'
#
loop_
_entity.id
_entity.type
_entity.pdbx_description
1 polymer ?
#
loop_
_entity_poly.entity_id
_entity_poly.type
_entity_poly.pdbx_seq_one_letter_code
_entity_poly.pdbx_strand_id
1 'polypeptide(L)'
;MDILDVAPQEYKVGNNLQANPVGLVGSHIEGRFLNIVARTSVRKNLEHCFQQAKIDIADQLIAPLVTANAVLTESERRSGCALVDFGADTTTISVYKNNILRFLTVLPLGGNSITRDITSLQMEEEEAERLKKAYGDAFYEEEEDQEEATCKLDDDSRTIKVSDLNNIVEARAEEIIANVWNQVQLSGYEDKLLAGIIMTGGAANLKNLDEMLRKRSKIEKIRMAKLPRNTVHAPSNVLKKDGSQNTLFGLLF
;
A
#
# COMPACT_ATOMS: atom_id res chain seq x y z
N MET A 1 -1.37 1.53 -23.86
CA MET A 1 -1.31 0.77 -22.60
C MET A 1 -0.73 -0.58 -22.89
N ASP A 2 0.17 -1.05 -22.03
CA ASP A 2 0.77 -2.38 -22.12
C ASP A 2 0.16 -3.27 -21.02
N ILE A 3 -0.08 -4.54 -21.36
CA ILE A 3 -0.41 -5.56 -20.36
C ILE A 3 0.92 -5.96 -19.71
N LEU A 4 1.01 -5.77 -18.39
CA LEU A 4 2.19 -6.13 -17.61
C LEU A 4 2.10 -7.56 -17.10
N ASP A 5 0.89 -8.00 -16.72
CA ASP A 5 0.64 -9.35 -16.22
C ASP A 5 -0.83 -9.73 -16.37
N VAL A 6 -1.11 -11.03 -16.31
CA VAL A 6 -2.45 -11.61 -16.46
C VAL A 6 -2.70 -12.62 -15.36
N ALA A 7 -3.57 -12.27 -14.41
CA ALA A 7 -3.93 -13.15 -13.31
C ALA A 7 -5.21 -13.94 -13.62
N PRO A 8 -5.14 -15.28 -13.75
CA PRO A 8 -6.31 -16.12 -13.95
C PRO A 8 -7.29 -15.99 -12.78
N GLN A 9 -8.59 -15.84 -13.07
CA GLN A 9 -9.62 -15.71 -12.06
C GLN A 9 -10.43 -16.99 -11.89
N GLU A 10 -10.89 -17.53 -12.98
CA GLU A 10 -11.67 -18.77 -13.03
C GLU A 10 -11.69 -19.33 -14.44
N TYR A 11 -11.89 -20.62 -14.53
CA TYR A 11 -12.11 -21.34 -15.77
C TYR A 11 -13.43 -22.08 -15.72
N LYS A 12 -14.10 -22.16 -16.86
CA LYS A 12 -15.30 -22.98 -17.03
C LYS A 12 -15.04 -24.00 -18.12
N VAL A 13 -15.12 -25.26 -17.78
CA VAL A 13 -14.97 -26.39 -18.72
C VAL A 13 -16.33 -27.05 -18.89
N GLY A 14 -16.96 -26.84 -20.05
CA GLY A 14 -18.37 -27.13 -20.24
C GLY A 14 -19.23 -26.31 -19.28
N ASN A 15 -19.97 -26.94 -18.37
CA ASN A 15 -20.79 -26.28 -17.36
C ASN A 15 -20.16 -26.20 -15.96
N ASN A 16 -18.94 -26.68 -15.79
CA ASN A 16 -18.28 -26.79 -14.49
C ASN A 16 -17.21 -25.71 -14.30
N LEU A 17 -17.27 -24.99 -13.18
CA LEU A 17 -16.22 -24.04 -12.76
C LEU A 17 -15.02 -24.82 -12.21
N GLN A 18 -13.83 -24.43 -12.64
CA GLN A 18 -12.56 -25.06 -12.29
C GLN A 18 -11.51 -23.97 -11.93
N ALA A 19 -10.69 -24.26 -10.93
CA ALA A 19 -9.54 -23.41 -10.58
C ALA A 19 -8.38 -23.61 -11.56
N ASN A 20 -8.19 -24.84 -12.05
CA ASN A 20 -7.16 -25.20 -13.04
C ASN A 20 -7.78 -26.12 -14.10
N PRO A 21 -7.78 -25.74 -15.38
CA PRO A 21 -8.34 -26.53 -16.47
C PRO A 21 -7.38 -27.59 -17.04
N VAL A 22 -6.11 -27.58 -16.60
CA VAL A 22 -5.07 -28.48 -17.15
C VAL A 22 -5.43 -29.95 -16.89
N GLY A 23 -5.43 -30.74 -17.95
CA GLY A 23 -5.75 -32.18 -17.90
C GLY A 23 -7.26 -32.50 -17.92
N LEU A 24 -8.14 -31.49 -17.99
CA LEU A 24 -9.58 -31.70 -18.13
C LEU A 24 -9.98 -31.82 -19.59
N VAL A 25 -10.90 -32.74 -19.87
CA VAL A 25 -11.48 -32.92 -21.21
C VAL A 25 -12.80 -32.13 -21.29
N GLY A 26 -12.93 -31.30 -22.30
CA GLY A 26 -14.13 -30.53 -22.55
C GLY A 26 -14.20 -30.03 -23.98
N SER A 27 -15.40 -29.87 -24.51
CA SER A 27 -15.64 -29.31 -25.86
C SER A 27 -15.49 -27.79 -25.91
N HIS A 28 -15.59 -27.14 -24.77
CA HIS A 28 -15.55 -25.68 -24.63
C HIS A 28 -14.92 -25.29 -23.32
N ILE A 29 -13.97 -24.34 -23.37
CA ILE A 29 -13.28 -23.77 -22.22
C ILE A 29 -13.41 -22.25 -22.29
N GLU A 30 -13.95 -21.65 -21.23
CA GLU A 30 -13.96 -20.21 -21.01
C GLU A 30 -12.98 -19.87 -19.90
N GLY A 31 -12.17 -18.81 -20.07
CA GLY A 31 -11.28 -18.28 -19.05
C GLY A 31 -11.60 -16.83 -18.73
N ARG A 32 -11.61 -16.48 -17.46
CA ARG A 32 -11.74 -15.12 -16.97
C ARG A 32 -10.41 -14.68 -16.37
N PHE A 33 -9.95 -13.50 -16.75
CA PHE A 33 -8.63 -13.01 -16.39
C PHE A 33 -8.71 -11.57 -15.87
N LEU A 34 -7.90 -11.26 -14.87
CA LEU A 34 -7.58 -9.90 -14.45
C LEU A 34 -6.30 -9.47 -15.18
N ASN A 35 -6.40 -8.49 -16.08
CA ASN A 35 -5.24 -7.93 -16.77
C ASN A 35 -4.71 -6.74 -15.96
N ILE A 36 -3.43 -6.79 -15.62
CA ILE A 36 -2.72 -5.67 -14.99
C ILE A 36 -2.08 -4.85 -16.10
N VAL A 37 -2.46 -3.58 -16.19
CA VAL A 37 -2.06 -2.71 -17.29
C VAL A 37 -1.37 -1.45 -16.80
N ALA A 38 -0.42 -0.95 -17.57
CA ALA A 38 0.22 0.35 -17.32
C ALA A 38 0.34 1.18 -18.62
N ARG A 39 0.68 2.45 -18.44
CA ARG A 39 1.01 3.30 -19.58
C ARG A 39 2.34 2.85 -20.18
N THR A 40 2.35 2.62 -21.50
CA THR A 40 3.54 2.23 -22.26
C THR A 40 4.72 3.18 -22.04
N SER A 41 4.45 4.48 -21.90
CA SER A 41 5.49 5.49 -21.67
C SER A 41 6.24 5.27 -20.34
N VAL A 42 5.55 4.86 -19.28
CA VAL A 42 6.19 4.62 -17.96
C VAL A 42 7.20 3.49 -18.06
N ARG A 43 6.80 2.36 -18.68
CA ARG A 43 7.69 1.22 -18.87
C ARG A 43 8.89 1.59 -19.75
N LYS A 44 8.66 2.23 -20.89
CA LYS A 44 9.73 2.64 -21.81
C LYS A 44 10.70 3.64 -21.18
N ASN A 45 10.20 4.59 -20.38
CA ASN A 45 11.06 5.54 -19.68
C ASN A 45 11.95 4.83 -18.66
N LEU A 46 11.41 3.89 -17.89
CA LEU A 46 12.18 3.10 -16.94
C LEU A 46 13.27 2.28 -17.66
N GLU A 47 12.91 1.53 -18.71
CA GLU A 47 13.86 0.77 -19.54
C GLU A 47 14.97 1.68 -20.11
N HIS A 48 14.61 2.87 -20.59
CA HIS A 48 15.56 3.83 -21.11
C HIS A 48 16.53 4.35 -20.02
N CYS A 49 16.04 4.61 -18.83
CA CYS A 49 16.91 5.01 -17.69
C CYS A 49 17.97 3.95 -17.38
N PHE A 50 17.59 2.67 -17.30
CA PHE A 50 18.53 1.57 -17.08
C PHE A 50 19.52 1.43 -18.24
N GLN A 51 19.05 1.53 -19.47
CA GLN A 51 19.90 1.50 -20.67
C GLN A 51 20.95 2.64 -20.66
N GLN A 52 20.53 3.87 -20.30
CA GLN A 52 21.44 5.01 -20.18
C GLN A 52 22.49 4.80 -19.06
N ALA A 53 22.09 4.17 -17.97
CA ALA A 53 22.96 3.79 -16.88
C ALA A 53 23.88 2.59 -17.20
N LYS A 54 23.71 1.96 -18.38
CA LYS A 54 24.40 0.72 -18.80
C LYS A 54 24.19 -0.43 -17.83
N ILE A 55 22.96 -0.56 -17.32
CA ILE A 55 22.55 -1.64 -16.44
C ILE A 55 21.59 -2.54 -17.22
N ASP A 56 21.92 -3.82 -17.31
CA ASP A 56 21.05 -4.82 -17.95
C ASP A 56 19.90 -5.19 -17.03
N ILE A 57 18.69 -5.19 -17.58
CA ILE A 57 17.47 -5.59 -16.87
C ILE A 57 17.32 -7.11 -17.04
N ALA A 58 17.43 -7.85 -15.95
CA ALA A 58 17.24 -9.30 -15.98
C ALA A 58 15.76 -9.67 -16.04
N ASP A 59 14.89 -8.97 -15.28
CA ASP A 59 13.45 -9.20 -15.25
C ASP A 59 12.70 -7.94 -14.79
N GLN A 60 11.38 -7.91 -15.03
CA GLN A 60 10.48 -6.83 -14.61
C GLN A 60 9.31 -7.43 -13.82
N LEU A 61 9.20 -7.10 -12.55
CA LEU A 61 8.16 -7.61 -11.66
C LEU A 61 7.22 -6.48 -11.23
N ILE A 62 5.99 -6.85 -10.94
CA ILE A 62 4.95 -5.93 -10.49
C ILE A 62 5.02 -5.77 -8.97
N ALA A 63 5.34 -4.57 -8.49
CA ALA A 63 5.55 -4.27 -7.09
C ALA A 63 4.46 -4.82 -6.15
N PRO A 64 3.15 -4.61 -6.36
CA PRO A 64 2.10 -5.18 -5.51
C PRO A 64 2.15 -6.71 -5.38
N LEU A 65 2.54 -7.43 -6.45
CA LEU A 65 2.62 -8.89 -6.44
C LEU A 65 3.81 -9.37 -5.61
N VAL A 66 4.99 -8.76 -5.82
CA VAL A 66 6.19 -9.11 -5.05
C VAL A 66 6.05 -8.74 -3.58
N THR A 67 5.43 -7.59 -3.26
CA THR A 67 5.12 -7.21 -1.89
C THR A 67 4.21 -8.23 -1.23
N ALA A 68 3.13 -8.64 -1.91
CA ALA A 68 2.21 -9.65 -1.40
C ALA A 68 2.90 -11.01 -1.14
N ASN A 69 3.84 -11.40 -2.00
CA ASN A 69 4.61 -12.63 -1.80
C ASN A 69 5.51 -12.56 -0.55
N ALA A 70 6.08 -11.39 -0.26
CA ALA A 70 6.92 -11.20 0.90
C ALA A 70 6.16 -11.14 2.23
N VAL A 71 4.94 -10.56 2.25
CA VAL A 71 4.29 -10.17 3.52
C VAL A 71 2.99 -10.91 3.83
N LEU A 72 2.38 -11.58 2.85
CA LEU A 72 1.14 -12.33 3.03
C LEU A 72 1.43 -13.83 3.18
N THR A 73 0.81 -14.44 4.18
CA THR A 73 0.80 -15.90 4.31
C THR A 73 -0.18 -16.53 3.32
N GLU A 74 0.05 -17.80 2.97
CA GLU A 74 -0.88 -18.56 2.13
C GLU A 74 -2.28 -18.64 2.76
N SER A 75 -2.36 -18.77 4.08
CA SER A 75 -3.62 -18.82 4.81
C SER A 75 -4.42 -17.50 4.65
N GLU A 76 -3.75 -16.35 4.72
CA GLU A 76 -4.40 -15.04 4.52
C GLU A 76 -4.91 -14.88 3.10
N ARG A 77 -4.09 -15.21 2.10
CA ARG A 77 -4.50 -15.17 0.69
C ARG A 77 -5.65 -16.12 0.39
N ARG A 78 -5.68 -17.28 1.03
CA ARG A 78 -6.77 -18.26 0.89
C ARG A 78 -8.05 -17.78 1.56
N SER A 79 -7.96 -17.32 2.80
CA SER A 79 -9.12 -16.90 3.60
C SER A 79 -9.76 -15.60 3.10
N GLY A 80 -9.00 -14.79 2.42
CA GLY A 80 -9.41 -13.46 1.93
C GLY A 80 -8.84 -12.33 2.77
N CYS A 81 -8.05 -11.47 2.13
CA CYS A 81 -7.44 -10.29 2.74
C CYS A 81 -7.30 -9.16 1.74
N ALA A 82 -7.21 -7.94 2.26
CA ALA A 82 -6.72 -6.79 1.51
C ALA A 82 -5.31 -6.44 1.98
N LEU A 83 -4.39 -6.28 1.04
CA LEU A 83 -3.08 -5.69 1.29
C LEU A 83 -3.12 -4.24 0.81
N VAL A 84 -2.84 -3.32 1.71
CA VAL A 84 -2.81 -1.87 1.43
C VAL A 84 -1.39 -1.36 1.66
N ASP A 85 -0.76 -0.92 0.59
CA ASP A 85 0.59 -0.33 0.60
C ASP A 85 0.48 1.19 0.56
N PHE A 86 0.69 1.82 1.72
CA PHE A 86 0.69 3.26 1.88
C PHE A 86 2.07 3.82 1.56
N GLY A 87 2.27 4.18 0.30
CA GLY A 87 3.50 4.78 -0.20
C GLY A 87 3.59 6.29 0.05
N ALA A 88 4.61 6.92 -0.52
CA ALA A 88 4.80 8.36 -0.43
C ALA A 88 3.78 9.13 -1.31
N ASP A 89 3.69 8.80 -2.60
CA ASP A 89 2.80 9.49 -3.55
C ASP A 89 1.56 8.66 -3.92
N THR A 90 1.56 7.37 -3.63
CA THR A 90 0.48 6.46 -4.01
C THR A 90 0.12 5.50 -2.88
N THR A 91 -1.14 5.09 -2.87
CA THR A 91 -1.61 3.97 -2.05
C THR A 91 -2.11 2.87 -2.96
N THR A 92 -1.52 1.68 -2.84
CA THR A 92 -1.88 0.51 -3.66
C THR A 92 -2.74 -0.45 -2.85
N ILE A 93 -3.86 -0.88 -3.43
CA ILE A 93 -4.79 -1.83 -2.81
C ILE A 93 -4.84 -3.08 -3.67
N SER A 94 -4.53 -4.23 -3.06
CA SER A 94 -4.66 -5.55 -3.68
C SER A 94 -5.50 -6.47 -2.79
N VAL A 95 -6.51 -7.12 -3.39
CA VAL A 95 -7.42 -8.01 -2.67
C VAL A 95 -7.17 -9.44 -3.13
N TYR A 96 -6.99 -10.34 -2.17
CA TYR A 96 -6.77 -11.77 -2.40
C TYR A 96 -7.91 -12.60 -1.83
N LYS A 97 -8.32 -13.64 -2.55
CA LYS A 97 -9.25 -14.67 -2.10
C LYS A 97 -8.96 -15.98 -2.83
N ASN A 98 -8.96 -17.10 -2.09
CA ASN A 98 -8.65 -18.44 -2.61
C ASN A 98 -7.28 -18.51 -3.29
N ASN A 99 -6.27 -17.82 -2.72
CA ASN A 99 -4.91 -17.66 -3.25
C ASN A 99 -4.81 -16.94 -4.61
N ILE A 100 -5.88 -16.27 -5.04
CA ILE A 100 -5.95 -15.57 -6.33
C ILE A 100 -6.05 -14.07 -6.05
N LEU A 101 -5.29 -13.25 -6.79
CA LEU A 101 -5.48 -11.81 -6.84
C LEU A 101 -6.82 -11.51 -7.51
N ARG A 102 -7.73 -10.89 -6.78
CA ARG A 102 -9.10 -10.58 -7.25
C ARG A 102 -9.27 -9.14 -7.70
N PHE A 103 -8.50 -8.25 -7.11
CA PHE A 103 -8.58 -6.82 -7.39
C PHE A 103 -7.23 -6.16 -7.15
N LEU A 104 -6.89 -5.20 -8.00
CA LEU A 104 -5.70 -4.38 -7.87
C LEU A 104 -6.01 -2.97 -8.37
N THR A 105 -5.71 -1.97 -7.55
CA THR A 105 -5.81 -0.57 -7.94
C THR A 105 -4.75 0.27 -7.24
N VAL A 106 -4.47 1.43 -7.81
CA VAL A 106 -3.51 2.41 -7.28
C VAL A 106 -4.21 3.75 -7.17
N LEU A 107 -4.23 4.31 -5.98
CA LEU A 107 -4.71 5.67 -5.72
C LEU A 107 -3.54 6.65 -5.80
N PRO A 108 -3.68 7.82 -6.45
CA PRO A 108 -2.65 8.85 -6.50
C PRO A 108 -2.65 9.72 -5.22
N LEU A 109 -2.71 9.08 -4.07
CA LEU A 109 -2.73 9.66 -2.73
C LEU A 109 -1.79 8.85 -1.84
N GLY A 110 -0.96 9.52 -1.05
CA GLY A 110 -0.01 8.87 -0.15
C GLY A 110 0.49 9.83 0.93
N GLY A 111 1.57 9.46 1.62
CA GLY A 111 2.14 10.23 2.73
C GLY A 111 2.54 11.65 2.36
N ASN A 112 2.99 11.88 1.11
CA ASN A 112 3.34 13.21 0.62
C ASN A 112 2.11 14.12 0.44
N SER A 113 0.91 13.57 0.27
CA SER A 113 -0.31 14.37 0.26
C SER A 113 -0.54 15.03 1.63
N ILE A 114 -0.28 14.30 2.72
CA ILE A 114 -0.33 14.85 4.08
C ILE A 114 0.76 15.90 4.28
N THR A 115 1.99 15.62 3.86
CA THR A 115 3.12 16.55 4.00
C THR A 115 2.85 17.88 3.30
N ARG A 116 2.33 17.83 2.06
CA ARG A 116 1.96 19.04 1.31
C ARG A 116 0.87 19.86 1.99
N ASP A 117 -0.11 19.21 2.61
CA ASP A 117 -1.15 19.94 3.33
C ASP A 117 -0.58 20.66 4.57
N ILE A 118 0.38 20.04 5.27
CA ILE A 118 1.07 20.64 6.42
C ILE A 118 1.84 21.89 6.01
N THR A 119 2.33 22.01 4.77
CA THR A 119 3.01 23.23 4.31
C THR A 119 2.10 24.47 4.34
N SER A 120 0.76 24.29 4.42
CA SER A 120 -0.17 25.40 4.63
C SER A 120 0.07 26.15 5.95
N LEU A 121 0.75 25.51 6.90
CA LEU A 121 1.25 26.18 8.12
C LEU A 121 2.49 27.04 7.85
N GLN A 122 2.78 27.41 6.60
CA GLN A 122 3.88 28.27 6.17
C GLN A 122 5.26 27.70 6.54
N MET A 123 5.56 26.49 6.13
CA MET A 123 6.85 25.84 6.27
C MET A 123 7.24 25.09 5.00
N GLU A 124 8.53 24.78 4.86
CA GLU A 124 9.06 23.98 3.77
C GLU A 124 8.63 22.50 3.90
N GLU A 125 8.61 21.79 2.76
CA GLU A 125 8.14 20.40 2.69
C GLU A 125 8.98 19.46 3.56
N GLU A 126 10.30 19.71 3.65
CA GLU A 126 11.20 18.90 4.49
C GLU A 126 10.88 19.03 5.98
N GLU A 127 10.57 20.25 6.43
CA GLU A 127 10.16 20.50 7.81
C GLU A 127 8.76 19.95 8.10
N ALA A 128 7.82 20.08 7.17
CA ALA A 128 6.50 19.47 7.26
C ALA A 128 6.58 17.95 7.41
N GLU A 129 7.44 17.30 6.63
CA GLU A 129 7.69 15.86 6.72
C GLU A 129 8.30 15.47 8.06
N ARG A 130 9.23 16.27 8.59
CA ARG A 130 9.83 16.07 9.91
C ARG A 130 8.78 16.14 11.01
N LEU A 131 7.93 17.16 10.99
CA LEU A 131 6.87 17.35 11.99
C LEU A 131 5.80 16.27 11.89
N LYS A 132 5.38 15.89 10.69
CA LYS A 132 4.48 14.77 10.47
C LYS A 132 4.98 13.48 11.10
N LYS A 133 6.27 13.17 10.93
CA LYS A 133 6.89 11.97 11.52
C LYS A 133 7.01 12.03 13.03
N ALA A 134 7.22 13.23 13.59
CA ALA A 134 7.44 13.41 15.02
C ALA A 134 6.14 13.49 15.83
N TYR A 135 5.12 14.17 15.28
CA TYR A 135 3.91 14.56 16.01
C TYR A 135 2.62 14.17 15.30
N GLY A 136 2.68 13.73 14.03
CA GLY A 136 1.49 13.43 13.24
C GLY A 136 0.72 12.25 13.79
N ASP A 137 -0.59 12.44 13.96
CA ASP A 137 -1.54 11.45 14.44
C ASP A 137 -2.77 11.44 13.51
N ALA A 138 -3.10 10.29 12.95
CA ALA A 138 -4.23 10.14 12.05
C ALA A 138 -5.58 10.15 12.76
N PHE A 139 -5.58 9.91 14.05
CA PHE A 139 -6.78 9.89 14.88
C PHE A 139 -6.45 10.59 16.20
N TYR A 140 -6.44 11.93 16.14
CA TYR A 140 -6.02 12.77 17.24
C TYR A 140 -7.18 13.05 18.19
N GLU A 141 -7.02 12.68 19.46
CA GLU A 141 -7.91 13.12 20.54
C GLU A 141 -7.26 14.30 21.23
N GLU A 142 -7.95 15.44 21.21
CA GLU A 142 -7.46 16.67 21.86
C GLU A 142 -7.38 16.45 23.38
N GLU A 143 -6.15 16.29 23.89
CA GLU A 143 -5.92 16.29 25.34
C GLU A 143 -5.88 17.74 25.87
N GLU A 144 -6.23 17.93 27.14
CA GLU A 144 -6.27 19.27 27.78
C GLU A 144 -4.90 19.97 27.80
N ASP A 145 -3.81 19.23 27.69
CA ASP A 145 -2.45 19.74 27.60
C ASP A 145 -2.10 20.16 26.16
N GLN A 146 -1.98 21.49 25.94
CA GLN A 146 -1.59 22.04 24.63
C GLN A 146 -0.10 21.76 24.36
N GLU A 147 0.21 20.65 23.74
CA GLU A 147 1.56 20.36 23.28
C GLU A 147 1.96 21.31 22.14
N GLU A 148 3.18 21.87 22.22
CA GLU A 148 3.75 22.73 21.23
C GLU A 148 4.95 22.08 20.56
N ALA A 149 5.03 22.17 19.24
CA ALA A 149 6.15 21.71 18.44
C ALA A 149 6.97 22.88 17.88
N THR A 150 8.28 22.80 18.00
CA THR A 150 9.18 23.80 17.39
C THR A 150 9.35 23.50 15.91
N CYS A 151 8.95 24.45 15.08
CA CYS A 151 9.15 24.47 13.64
C CYS A 151 10.39 25.26 13.31
N LYS A 152 11.26 24.74 12.46
CA LYS A 152 12.42 25.44 11.91
C LYS A 152 12.01 26.12 10.61
N LEU A 153 12.27 27.43 10.51
CA LEU A 153 12.10 28.24 9.31
C LEU A 153 13.42 28.95 9.04
N ASP A 154 14.16 28.52 8.03
CA ASP A 154 15.47 29.10 7.67
C ASP A 154 16.33 29.42 8.89
N ASP A 155 16.54 30.72 9.18
CA ASP A 155 17.31 31.20 10.34
C ASP A 155 16.45 31.41 11.61
N ASP A 156 15.12 31.28 11.51
CA ASP A 156 14.19 31.48 12.62
C ASP A 156 13.48 30.17 13.03
N SER A 157 13.21 30.03 14.32
CA SER A 157 12.37 28.97 14.86
C SER A 157 11.06 29.56 15.39
N ARG A 158 9.95 28.96 15.01
CA ARG A 158 8.63 29.30 15.59
C ARG A 158 8.00 28.09 16.22
N THR A 159 7.08 28.32 17.12
CA THR A 159 6.27 27.28 17.75
C THR A 159 4.93 27.16 17.04
N ILE A 160 4.49 25.96 16.79
CA ILE A 160 3.14 25.65 16.29
C ILE A 160 2.44 24.74 17.30
N LYS A 161 1.12 24.81 17.36
CA LYS A 161 0.35 23.87 18.17
C LYS A 161 0.30 22.50 17.47
N VAL A 162 0.51 21.44 18.22
CA VAL A 162 0.41 20.08 17.71
C VAL A 162 -1.04 19.77 17.28
N SER A 163 -2.03 20.37 17.92
CA SER A 163 -3.44 20.27 17.52
C SER A 163 -3.69 20.82 16.11
N ASP A 164 -3.09 21.99 15.75
CA ASP A 164 -3.24 22.56 14.41
C ASP A 164 -2.61 21.65 13.34
N LEU A 165 -1.45 21.06 13.65
CA LEU A 165 -0.81 20.07 12.79
C LEU A 165 -1.72 18.85 12.60
N ASN A 166 -2.24 18.28 13.71
CA ASN A 166 -2.99 17.04 13.67
C ASN A 166 -4.39 17.20 13.06
N ASN A 167 -5.01 18.37 13.15
CA ASN A 167 -6.24 18.67 12.40
C ASN A 167 -6.04 18.51 10.88
N ILE A 168 -4.87 18.95 10.37
CA ILE A 168 -4.52 18.80 8.95
C ILE A 168 -4.19 17.33 8.63
N VAL A 169 -3.40 16.67 9.48
CA VAL A 169 -3.00 15.26 9.29
C VAL A 169 -4.22 14.35 9.28
N GLU A 170 -5.12 14.51 10.25
CA GLU A 170 -6.34 13.72 10.40
C GLU A 170 -7.26 13.89 9.18
N ALA A 171 -7.52 15.13 8.76
CA ALA A 171 -8.39 15.42 7.62
C ALA A 171 -7.89 14.73 6.34
N ARG A 172 -6.57 14.79 6.06
CA ARG A 172 -6.02 14.14 4.86
C ARG A 172 -5.94 12.63 5.03
N ALA A 173 -5.60 12.13 6.21
CA ALA A 173 -5.60 10.69 6.49
C ALA A 173 -7.01 10.10 6.33
N GLU A 174 -8.04 10.79 6.80
CA GLU A 174 -9.44 10.37 6.62
C GLU A 174 -9.82 10.28 5.13
N GLU A 175 -9.42 11.25 4.31
CA GLU A 175 -9.66 11.21 2.87
C GLU A 175 -8.96 10.00 2.22
N ILE A 176 -7.69 9.75 2.55
CA ILE A 176 -6.95 8.59 2.03
C ILE A 176 -7.66 7.29 2.42
N ILE A 177 -8.00 7.13 3.70
CA ILE A 177 -8.67 5.94 4.22
C ILE A 177 -10.06 5.76 3.62
N ALA A 178 -10.83 6.85 3.44
CA ALA A 178 -12.14 6.79 2.78
C ALA A 178 -12.02 6.30 1.34
N ASN A 179 -11.02 6.79 0.59
CA ASN A 179 -10.76 6.33 -0.77
C ASN A 179 -10.29 4.87 -0.81
N VAL A 180 -9.41 4.46 0.11
CA VAL A 180 -8.98 3.04 0.25
C VAL A 180 -10.18 2.15 0.48
N TRP A 181 -11.03 2.48 1.45
CA TRP A 181 -12.21 1.68 1.76
C TRP A 181 -13.21 1.62 0.60
N ASN A 182 -13.43 2.74 -0.07
CA ASN A 182 -14.28 2.78 -1.27
C ASN A 182 -13.76 1.83 -2.37
N GLN A 183 -12.45 1.76 -2.59
CA GLN A 183 -11.87 0.82 -3.56
C GLN A 183 -12.04 -0.64 -3.12
N VAL A 184 -11.94 -0.93 -1.82
CA VAL A 184 -12.23 -2.27 -1.29
C VAL A 184 -13.69 -2.64 -1.53
N GLN A 185 -14.63 -1.73 -1.32
CA GLN A 185 -16.05 -1.94 -1.61
C GLN A 185 -16.30 -2.17 -3.11
N LEU A 186 -15.69 -1.35 -3.97
CA LEU A 186 -15.78 -1.51 -5.43
C LEU A 186 -15.22 -2.85 -5.93
N SER A 187 -14.32 -3.48 -5.17
CA SER A 187 -13.85 -4.84 -5.48
C SER A 187 -14.93 -5.91 -5.34
N GLY A 188 -15.99 -5.67 -4.55
CA GLY A 188 -17.05 -6.64 -4.19
C GLY A 188 -16.57 -7.76 -3.26
N TYR A 189 -15.49 -7.50 -2.50
CA TYR A 189 -14.91 -8.46 -1.56
C TYR A 189 -14.87 -7.95 -0.11
N GLU A 190 -15.50 -6.82 0.20
CA GLU A 190 -15.48 -6.17 1.53
C GLU A 190 -15.98 -7.09 2.66
N ASP A 191 -16.96 -7.94 2.37
CA ASP A 191 -17.54 -8.92 3.29
C ASP A 191 -16.80 -10.28 3.30
N LYS A 192 -15.77 -10.44 2.47
CA LYS A 192 -15.02 -11.69 2.27
C LYS A 192 -13.60 -11.64 2.80
N LEU A 193 -13.23 -10.58 3.51
CA LEU A 193 -11.88 -10.35 4.06
C LEU A 193 -11.74 -11.01 5.43
N LEU A 194 -11.86 -12.33 5.51
CA LEU A 194 -11.80 -13.05 6.78
C LEU A 194 -10.46 -12.97 7.50
N ALA A 195 -9.38 -12.75 6.75
CA ALA A 195 -8.05 -12.48 7.30
C ALA A 195 -7.81 -10.98 7.55
N GLY A 196 -8.76 -10.11 7.16
CA GLY A 196 -8.73 -8.69 7.42
C GLY A 196 -7.88 -7.87 6.45
N ILE A 197 -7.31 -6.77 6.96
CA ILE A 197 -6.49 -5.85 6.18
C ILE A 197 -5.04 -5.90 6.68
N ILE A 198 -4.11 -6.00 5.77
CA ILE A 198 -2.68 -5.93 6.03
C ILE A 198 -2.15 -4.60 5.49
N MET A 199 -1.53 -3.81 6.36
CA MET A 199 -0.96 -2.51 6.01
C MET A 199 0.54 -2.63 5.83
N THR A 200 1.09 -1.94 4.84
CA THR A 200 2.52 -1.85 4.54
C THR A 200 2.86 -0.48 3.95
N GLY A 201 4.14 -0.24 3.69
CA GLY A 201 4.61 1.03 3.16
C GLY A 201 5.01 2.03 4.26
N GLY A 202 5.80 3.03 3.86
CA GLY A 202 6.35 4.02 4.80
C GLY A 202 5.28 4.87 5.49
N ALA A 203 4.23 5.26 4.77
CA ALA A 203 3.17 6.09 5.32
C ALA A 203 2.20 5.30 6.23
N ALA A 204 2.23 3.96 6.19
CA ALA A 204 1.48 3.13 7.14
C ALA A 204 1.96 3.28 8.60
N ASN A 205 3.13 3.90 8.82
CA ASN A 205 3.67 4.18 10.16
C ASN A 205 3.09 5.44 10.81
N LEU A 206 2.21 6.17 10.12
CA LEU A 206 1.51 7.29 10.74
C LEU A 206 0.72 6.78 11.96
N LYS A 207 0.90 7.45 13.08
CA LYS A 207 0.28 7.06 14.35
C LYS A 207 -1.25 6.98 14.18
N ASN A 208 -1.87 5.95 14.74
CA ASN A 208 -3.31 5.70 14.74
C ASN A 208 -3.97 5.55 13.34
N LEU A 209 -3.19 5.38 12.25
CA LEU A 209 -3.75 5.16 10.92
C LEU A 209 -4.55 3.84 10.84
N ASP A 210 -4.10 2.80 11.55
CA ASP A 210 -4.82 1.52 11.66
C ASP A 210 -6.15 1.67 12.42
N GLU A 211 -6.18 2.52 13.45
CA GLU A 211 -7.39 2.83 14.23
C GLU A 211 -8.42 3.55 13.36
N MET A 212 -7.99 4.56 12.60
CA MET A 212 -8.85 5.23 11.63
C MET A 212 -9.40 4.26 10.57
N LEU A 213 -8.54 3.38 10.04
CA LEU A 213 -8.97 2.35 9.08
C LEU A 213 -9.96 1.37 9.70
N ARG A 214 -9.75 0.96 10.97
CA ARG A 214 -10.65 0.07 11.73
C ARG A 214 -12.03 0.72 11.92
N LYS A 215 -12.04 1.98 12.34
CA LYS A 215 -13.27 2.77 12.54
C LYS A 215 -14.06 2.90 11.24
N ARG A 216 -13.35 3.16 10.12
CA ARG A 216 -13.98 3.36 8.79
C ARG A 216 -14.49 2.06 8.19
N SER A 217 -13.69 1.01 8.21
CA SER A 217 -14.00 -0.27 7.55
C SER A 217 -14.91 -1.20 8.36
N LYS A 218 -14.95 -1.03 9.70
CA LYS A 218 -15.55 -1.96 10.67
C LYS A 218 -14.88 -3.35 10.66
N ILE A 219 -13.66 -3.44 10.14
CA ILE A 219 -12.87 -4.66 10.15
C ILE A 219 -11.91 -4.62 11.34
N GLU A 220 -12.08 -5.54 12.28
CA GLU A 220 -11.25 -5.61 13.50
C GLU A 220 -9.83 -6.13 13.22
N LYS A 221 -9.71 -7.05 12.25
CA LYS A 221 -8.43 -7.67 11.92
C LYS A 221 -7.61 -6.75 11.01
N ILE A 222 -6.85 -5.85 11.62
CA ILE A 222 -5.88 -5.01 10.92
C ILE A 222 -4.51 -5.26 11.51
N ARG A 223 -3.50 -5.46 10.67
CA ARG A 223 -2.12 -5.65 11.10
C ARG A 223 -1.13 -4.97 10.18
N MET A 224 -0.01 -4.54 10.74
CA MET A 224 1.17 -4.18 9.95
C MET A 224 1.82 -5.42 9.33
N ALA A 225 2.28 -5.29 8.11
CA ALA A 225 3.04 -6.32 7.44
C ALA A 225 4.37 -6.56 8.15
N LYS A 226 4.67 -7.85 8.37
CA LYS A 226 5.94 -8.28 8.99
C LYS A 226 6.67 -9.15 7.98
N LEU A 227 7.93 -8.81 7.72
CA LEU A 227 8.80 -9.72 6.98
C LEU A 227 9.07 -10.98 7.80
N PRO A 228 9.14 -12.17 7.15
CA PRO A 228 9.63 -13.37 7.80
C PRO A 228 11.06 -13.14 8.29
N ARG A 229 11.28 -13.17 9.60
CA ARG A 229 12.55 -12.77 10.26
C ARG A 229 13.79 -13.55 9.83
N ASN A 230 13.63 -14.71 9.18
CA ASN A 230 14.72 -15.66 8.91
C ASN A 230 15.13 -15.72 7.42
N THR A 231 14.57 -14.91 6.56
CA THR A 231 14.76 -15.00 5.11
C THR A 231 15.72 -13.97 4.53
N VAL A 232 15.94 -12.86 5.21
CA VAL A 232 16.84 -11.80 4.72
C VAL A 232 17.89 -11.48 5.77
N HIS A 233 19.15 -11.67 5.39
CA HIS A 233 20.32 -11.30 6.20
C HIS A 233 20.98 -10.06 5.61
N ALA A 234 20.94 -8.95 6.34
CA ALA A 234 21.65 -7.74 6.01
C ALA A 234 22.14 -7.03 7.28
N PRO A 235 23.14 -6.14 7.19
CA PRO A 235 23.54 -5.31 8.31
C PRO A 235 22.36 -4.55 8.91
N SER A 236 22.31 -4.43 10.23
CA SER A 236 21.18 -3.84 10.96
C SER A 236 20.89 -2.37 10.59
N ASN A 237 21.89 -1.65 10.07
CA ASN A 237 21.75 -0.27 9.58
C ASN A 237 21.10 -0.16 8.20
N VAL A 238 20.95 -1.27 7.47
CA VAL A 238 20.34 -1.31 6.13
C VAL A 238 18.87 -1.75 6.20
N LEU A 239 18.56 -2.67 7.14
CA LEU A 239 17.23 -3.21 7.29
C LEU A 239 16.32 -2.27 8.09
N LYS A 240 15.36 -1.66 7.44
CA LYS A 240 14.27 -0.95 8.10
C LYS A 240 13.14 -1.92 8.45
N LYS A 241 12.60 -1.80 9.67
CA LYS A 241 11.49 -2.65 10.15
C LYS A 241 10.13 -1.97 10.02
N ASP A 242 10.09 -0.86 9.32
CA ASP A 242 8.94 0.04 9.18
C ASP A 242 8.03 -0.29 7.97
N GLY A 243 8.29 -1.37 7.25
CA GLY A 243 7.51 -1.76 6.08
C GLY A 243 7.87 -1.02 4.79
N SER A 244 8.68 0.05 4.85
CA SER A 244 9.05 0.86 3.67
C SER A 244 9.90 0.10 2.64
N GLN A 245 10.51 -1.03 3.04
CA GLN A 245 11.36 -1.86 2.19
C GLN A 245 10.71 -3.20 1.79
N ASN A 246 9.44 -3.44 2.14
CA ASN A 246 8.81 -4.74 1.91
C ASN A 246 8.76 -5.14 0.43
N THR A 247 8.55 -4.19 -0.48
CA THR A 247 8.61 -4.43 -1.93
C THR A 247 10.02 -4.83 -2.37
N LEU A 248 11.05 -4.16 -1.87
CA LEU A 248 12.43 -4.49 -2.18
C LEU A 248 12.77 -5.93 -1.75
N PHE A 249 12.34 -6.33 -0.56
CA PHE A 249 12.53 -7.70 -0.09
C PHE A 249 11.74 -8.71 -0.91
N GLY A 250 10.55 -8.34 -1.40
CA GLY A 250 9.77 -9.20 -2.27
C GLY A 250 10.45 -9.51 -3.61
N LEU A 251 11.39 -8.69 -4.07
CA LEU A 251 12.21 -8.95 -5.26
C LEU A 251 13.29 -10.03 -5.03
N LEU A 252 13.54 -10.42 -3.79
CA LEU A 252 14.54 -11.43 -3.44
C LEU A 252 13.96 -12.85 -3.32
N PHE A 253 12.64 -13.00 -3.44
CA PHE A 253 11.89 -14.26 -3.39
C PHE A 253 11.29 -14.60 -4.75
#